data_39a9cbd7f3e100979dc27df3f9e5ba62
#
_entry.id   39a9cbd7f3e100979dc27df3f9e5ba62
#
_cell.length_a   1.000
_cell.length_b   1.000
_cell.length_c   1.000
_cell.angle_alpha   90.00
_cell.angle_beta   90.00
_cell.angle_gamma   90.00
#
_symmetry.space_group_name_H-M   'P 1'
#
loop_
_entity.id
_entity.type
_entity.pdbx_description
1 polymer ?
#
loop_
_entity_poly.entity_id
_entity_poly.type
_entity_poly.pdbx_seq_one_letter_code
_entity_poly.pdbx_strand_id
1 'polypeptide(L)'
;MNQENNKAAFNNEHICSKMTNASIKNIKTPCHKNLVYTSAGDNANLIKWITGNRNFDLWITHYGNYQGRYRELADYYNIRKDGKFPNLYHAYHVWPYIFKQYEAILVMDDDILISPAKINRLFKIRKKYDLWILQPAFDPKGKISHRITRVKPYTMLRYTNFVEVTCPLFRQDKLERFMRIYNPVLVGWGVDWWFLDVLRNDMKDKIAIIDWVTCINPLDSTKDGKREIDRLQTPNQRLETWKKIKRMHCIQNEEKGQMEYAFVPKPLPLIFVSKILNLGQSLKRIILKLFESIRFYLNS
;
A
#
# COMPACT_ATOMS: atom_id res chain seq x y z
N MET A 1 -24.94 -18.89 -29.64
CA MET A 1 -23.82 -17.93 -29.54
C MET A 1 -24.34 -16.51 -29.66
N ASN A 2 -25.03 -15.89 -28.68
CA ASN A 2 -25.47 -14.48 -28.71
C ASN A 2 -26.23 -14.06 -27.43
N GLN A 3 -25.86 -14.57 -26.25
CA GLN A 3 -26.46 -14.12 -24.98
C GLN A 3 -25.47 -13.64 -23.89
N GLU A 4 -24.17 -13.74 -24.09
CA GLU A 4 -23.18 -13.33 -23.09
C GLU A 4 -22.68 -11.88 -23.25
N ASN A 5 -22.88 -11.25 -24.42
CA ASN A 5 -22.39 -9.88 -24.63
C ASN A 5 -23.31 -8.77 -24.07
N ASN A 6 -24.54 -9.10 -23.64
CA ASN A 6 -25.49 -8.09 -23.15
C ASN A 6 -25.42 -7.81 -21.62
N LYS A 7 -24.74 -8.66 -20.82
CA LYS A 7 -24.61 -8.42 -19.35
C LYS A 7 -23.47 -7.47 -18.96
N ALA A 8 -22.45 -7.34 -19.79
CA ALA A 8 -21.33 -6.40 -19.54
C ALA A 8 -21.67 -4.94 -19.89
N ALA A 9 -22.58 -4.72 -20.84
CA ALA A 9 -22.98 -3.37 -21.28
C ALA A 9 -23.93 -2.69 -20.26
N PHE A 10 -24.81 -3.44 -19.59
CA PHE A 10 -25.82 -2.86 -18.67
C PHE A 10 -25.23 -2.28 -17.37
N ASN A 11 -24.05 -2.74 -16.95
CA ASN A 11 -23.40 -2.21 -15.73
C ASN A 11 -22.59 -0.93 -15.96
N ASN A 12 -22.18 -0.61 -17.18
CA ASN A 12 -21.35 0.57 -17.46
C ASN A 12 -22.18 1.86 -17.58
N GLU A 13 -23.41 1.81 -18.04
CA GLU A 13 -24.24 3.02 -18.19
C GLU A 13 -24.74 3.58 -16.85
N HIS A 14 -25.01 2.71 -15.85
CA HIS A 14 -25.44 3.16 -14.52
C HIS A 14 -24.31 3.76 -13.68
N ILE A 15 -23.05 3.40 -13.97
CA ILE A 15 -21.86 3.98 -13.35
C ILE A 15 -21.54 5.34 -13.98
N CYS A 16 -21.71 5.49 -15.27
CA CYS A 16 -21.40 6.72 -16.00
C CYS A 16 -22.34 7.90 -15.62
N SER A 17 -23.62 7.64 -15.36
CA SER A 17 -24.59 8.70 -15.02
C SER A 17 -24.40 9.33 -13.65
N LYS A 18 -23.74 8.66 -12.70
CA LYS A 18 -23.39 9.20 -11.36
C LYS A 18 -22.06 9.95 -11.31
N MET A 19 -21.27 9.94 -12.39
CA MET A 19 -19.93 10.52 -12.42
C MET A 19 -19.88 11.99 -12.86
N THR A 20 -20.98 12.55 -13.36
CA THR A 20 -21.02 13.85 -14.06
C THR A 20 -20.87 15.09 -13.16
N ASN A 21 -20.89 14.94 -11.81
CA ASN A 21 -20.76 16.06 -10.86
C ASN A 21 -19.52 15.99 -9.96
N ALA A 22 -18.51 15.20 -10.33
CA ALA A 22 -17.29 15.11 -9.55
C ALA A 22 -16.39 16.33 -9.83
N SER A 23 -16.18 17.17 -8.80
CA SER A 23 -15.23 18.29 -8.88
C SER A 23 -13.96 17.95 -8.14
N ILE A 24 -12.82 18.24 -8.74
CA ILE A 24 -11.51 18.21 -8.08
C ILE A 24 -10.97 19.64 -7.99
N LYS A 25 -10.54 20.06 -6.81
CA LYS A 25 -9.80 21.31 -6.66
C LYS A 25 -8.34 21.08 -7.02
N ASN A 26 -7.74 22.05 -7.70
CA ASN A 26 -6.31 22.08 -8.03
C ASN A 26 -5.89 21.00 -9.04
N ILE A 27 -6.48 20.99 -10.24
CA ILE A 27 -5.88 20.26 -11.36
C ILE A 27 -4.62 21.02 -11.76
N LYS A 28 -3.46 20.49 -11.40
CA LYS A 28 -2.17 21.05 -11.76
C LYS A 28 -1.25 19.95 -12.29
N THR A 29 -0.22 20.36 -12.99
CA THR A 29 0.87 19.44 -13.34
C THR A 29 1.51 18.89 -12.06
N PRO A 30 1.78 17.58 -11.97
CA PRO A 30 2.47 16.99 -10.84
C PRO A 30 3.80 17.69 -10.53
N CYS A 31 4.04 17.99 -9.25
CA CYS A 31 5.31 18.51 -8.79
C CYS A 31 6.33 17.38 -8.58
N HIS A 32 5.85 16.17 -8.37
CA HIS A 32 6.67 15.00 -8.07
C HIS A 32 6.28 13.81 -8.96
N LYS A 33 7.14 12.80 -9.01
CA LYS A 33 6.92 11.56 -9.76
C LYS A 33 6.13 10.50 -8.97
N ASN A 34 5.85 10.78 -7.71
CA ASN A 34 5.19 9.86 -6.79
C ASN A 34 3.92 10.51 -6.21
N LEU A 35 2.92 9.69 -5.93
CA LEU A 35 1.66 10.12 -5.33
C LEU A 35 1.42 9.36 -4.02
N VAL A 36 0.98 10.06 -2.99
CA VAL A 36 0.33 9.48 -1.82
C VAL A 36 -1.16 9.74 -1.95
N TYR A 37 -1.95 8.67 -1.99
CA TYR A 37 -3.41 8.72 -2.01
C TYR A 37 -3.97 8.27 -0.66
N THR A 38 -4.92 9.02 -0.14
CA THR A 38 -5.67 8.62 1.05
C THR A 38 -7.14 9.01 0.97
N SER A 39 -7.97 8.22 1.62
CA SER A 39 -9.34 8.57 1.97
C SER A 39 -9.32 9.01 3.42
N ALA A 40 -9.65 10.29 3.71
CA ALA A 40 -9.44 10.89 5.02
C ALA A 40 -10.74 11.31 5.70
N GLY A 41 -10.90 10.90 6.95
CA GLY A 41 -11.90 11.43 7.87
C GLY A 41 -11.43 12.69 8.60
N ASP A 42 -12.23 13.14 9.57
CA ASP A 42 -11.95 14.41 10.28
C ASP A 42 -10.74 14.36 11.23
N ASN A 43 -10.28 13.15 11.64
CA ASN A 43 -9.20 12.94 12.62
C ASN A 43 -7.97 12.25 12.01
N ALA A 44 -7.61 12.63 10.78
CA ALA A 44 -6.50 12.03 10.04
C ALA A 44 -5.11 12.56 10.49
N ASN A 45 -4.07 11.72 10.36
CA ASN A 45 -2.69 12.06 10.73
C ASN A 45 -1.88 12.78 9.62
N LEU A 46 -2.55 13.39 8.65
CA LEU A 46 -1.95 13.91 7.40
C LEU A 46 -0.84 14.92 7.61
N ILE A 47 -0.93 15.77 8.63
CA ILE A 47 0.12 16.77 8.96
C ILE A 47 1.47 16.07 9.17
N LYS A 48 1.48 14.90 9.82
CA LYS A 48 2.72 14.16 10.06
C LYS A 48 3.37 13.62 8.80
N TRP A 49 2.61 13.48 7.69
CA TRP A 49 3.13 12.98 6.41
C TRP A 49 3.79 14.06 5.58
N ILE A 50 3.44 15.33 5.80
CA ILE A 50 3.86 16.45 4.96
C ILE A 50 4.78 17.43 5.67
N THR A 51 4.95 17.33 6.99
CA THR A 51 5.83 18.23 7.76
C THR A 51 7.29 17.91 7.46
N GLY A 52 7.91 18.72 6.61
CA GLY A 52 9.29 18.56 6.15
C GLY A 52 9.40 18.33 4.64
N ASN A 53 10.57 17.88 4.20
CA ASN A 53 10.84 17.67 2.77
C ASN A 53 10.17 16.39 2.26
N ARG A 54 9.24 16.53 1.32
CA ARG A 54 8.53 15.42 0.65
C ARG A 54 8.88 15.37 -0.85
N ASN A 55 8.92 14.16 -1.42
CA ASN A 55 9.12 13.92 -2.86
C ASN A 55 7.89 13.27 -3.52
N PHE A 56 6.70 13.60 -3.03
CA PHE A 56 5.42 13.09 -3.50
C PHE A 56 4.35 14.18 -3.45
N ASP A 57 3.38 14.08 -4.33
CA ASP A 57 2.14 14.84 -4.25
C ASP A 57 1.12 14.11 -3.37
N LEU A 58 0.20 14.83 -2.75
CA LEU A 58 -0.81 14.27 -1.85
C LEU A 58 -2.22 14.44 -2.44
N TRP A 59 -2.90 13.32 -2.63
CA TRP A 59 -4.33 13.28 -2.98
C TRP A 59 -5.16 12.90 -1.76
N ILE A 60 -6.12 13.73 -1.42
CA ILE A 60 -7.08 13.50 -0.34
C ILE A 60 -8.48 13.38 -0.91
N THR A 61 -9.12 12.22 -0.74
CA THR A 61 -10.57 12.08 -0.86
C THR A 61 -11.16 12.18 0.54
N HIS A 62 -11.78 13.32 0.85
CA HIS A 62 -12.33 13.58 2.18
C HIS A 62 -13.72 12.96 2.33
N TYR A 63 -13.93 12.14 3.37
CA TYR A 63 -15.22 11.53 3.70
C TYR A 63 -15.81 12.02 5.03
N GLY A 64 -15.09 12.85 5.76
CA GLY A 64 -15.52 13.40 7.04
C GLY A 64 -16.69 14.37 6.93
N ASN A 65 -17.13 14.89 8.06
CA ASN A 65 -18.28 15.79 8.16
C ASN A 65 -17.91 17.29 8.08
N TYR A 66 -16.66 17.65 8.42
CA TYR A 66 -16.18 19.03 8.38
C TYR A 66 -15.72 19.39 6.96
N GLN A 67 -16.55 20.15 6.24
CA GLN A 67 -16.26 20.55 4.86
C GLN A 67 -14.93 21.32 4.76
N GLY A 68 -14.13 20.96 3.75
CA GLY A 68 -12.87 21.62 3.46
C GLY A 68 -11.70 21.23 4.38
N ARG A 69 -11.91 20.35 5.38
CA ARG A 69 -10.84 19.90 6.25
C ARG A 69 -9.71 19.25 5.43
N TYR A 70 -8.47 19.64 5.72
CA TYR A 70 -7.24 19.22 5.00
C TYR A 70 -7.12 19.69 3.55
N ARG A 71 -8.02 20.52 3.04
CA ARG A 71 -8.02 20.98 1.64
C ARG A 71 -6.72 21.70 1.26
N GLU A 72 -6.19 22.52 2.18
CA GLU A 72 -4.97 23.31 1.95
C GLU A 72 -3.68 22.45 2.02
N LEU A 73 -3.77 21.24 2.59
CA LEU A 73 -2.65 20.29 2.66
C LEU A 73 -2.50 19.47 1.36
N ALA A 74 -3.58 19.38 0.57
CA ALA A 74 -3.67 18.51 -0.58
C ALA A 74 -3.19 19.18 -1.87
N ASP A 75 -2.48 18.42 -2.70
CA ASP A 75 -2.23 18.77 -4.10
C ASP A 75 -3.47 18.49 -4.96
N TYR A 76 -4.21 17.42 -4.64
CA TYR A 76 -5.52 17.09 -5.21
C TYR A 76 -6.52 16.82 -4.10
N TYR A 77 -7.71 17.39 -4.21
CA TYR A 77 -8.74 17.26 -3.18
C TYR A 77 -10.12 17.06 -3.80
N ASN A 78 -10.81 16.03 -3.36
CA ASN A 78 -12.22 15.80 -3.68
C ASN A 78 -12.97 15.28 -2.45
N ILE A 79 -14.29 15.33 -2.48
CA ILE A 79 -15.16 14.88 -1.39
C ILE A 79 -15.96 13.68 -1.89
N ARG A 80 -15.88 12.56 -1.16
CA ARG A 80 -16.71 11.39 -1.39
C ARG A 80 -16.73 10.49 -0.16
N LYS A 81 -17.93 10.13 0.30
CA LYS A 81 -18.13 9.31 1.49
C LYS A 81 -18.21 7.84 1.12
N ASP A 82 -17.09 7.14 1.25
CA ASP A 82 -16.97 5.70 0.99
C ASP A 82 -15.66 5.17 1.61
N GLY A 83 -15.41 3.83 1.50
CA GLY A 83 -14.15 3.21 1.87
C GLY A 83 -12.96 3.67 1.01
N LYS A 84 -11.74 3.44 1.49
CA LYS A 84 -10.50 3.89 0.82
C LYS A 84 -10.38 3.40 -0.63
N PHE A 85 -10.53 2.12 -0.88
CA PHE A 85 -10.42 1.56 -2.22
C PHE A 85 -11.60 1.91 -3.15
N PRO A 86 -12.86 1.92 -2.71
CA PRO A 86 -13.96 2.50 -3.49
C PRO A 86 -13.75 3.97 -3.86
N ASN A 87 -13.21 4.78 -2.95
CA ASN A 87 -12.86 6.17 -3.22
C ASN A 87 -11.71 6.28 -4.23
N LEU A 88 -10.67 5.45 -4.09
CA LEU A 88 -9.58 5.36 -5.06
C LEU A 88 -10.07 4.94 -6.45
N TYR A 89 -10.94 3.93 -6.51
CA TYR A 89 -11.55 3.48 -7.76
C TYR A 89 -12.28 4.62 -8.46
N HIS A 90 -13.13 5.34 -7.73
CA HIS A 90 -13.83 6.49 -8.26
C HIS A 90 -12.85 7.56 -8.79
N ALA A 91 -11.86 7.96 -7.97
CA ALA A 91 -10.86 8.96 -8.38
C ALA A 91 -10.09 8.51 -9.63
N TYR A 92 -9.69 7.24 -9.68
CA TYR A 92 -8.95 6.66 -10.80
C TYR A 92 -9.76 6.68 -12.10
N HIS A 93 -11.06 6.41 -12.06
CA HIS A 93 -11.92 6.37 -13.27
C HIS A 93 -12.38 7.76 -13.72
N VAL A 94 -12.52 8.70 -12.79
CA VAL A 94 -12.90 10.08 -13.15
C VAL A 94 -11.71 10.89 -13.65
N TRP A 95 -10.51 10.69 -13.07
CA TRP A 95 -9.29 11.44 -13.43
C TRP A 95 -8.11 10.53 -13.78
N PRO A 96 -8.25 9.56 -14.68
CA PRO A 96 -7.21 8.57 -14.99
C PRO A 96 -5.92 9.22 -15.50
N TYR A 97 -6.03 10.34 -16.20
CA TYR A 97 -4.89 11.07 -16.73
C TYR A 97 -3.96 11.64 -15.64
N ILE A 98 -4.49 11.93 -14.44
CA ILE A 98 -3.67 12.38 -13.32
C ILE A 98 -2.82 11.19 -12.79
N PHE A 99 -3.45 10.06 -12.54
CA PHE A 99 -2.74 8.87 -12.03
C PHE A 99 -1.65 8.37 -12.98
N LYS A 100 -1.86 8.49 -14.29
CA LYS A 100 -0.90 8.08 -15.33
C LYS A 100 0.38 8.91 -15.37
N GLN A 101 0.40 10.07 -14.74
CA GLN A 101 1.59 10.94 -14.68
C GLN A 101 2.57 10.52 -13.59
N TYR A 102 2.20 9.60 -12.69
CA TYR A 102 3.02 9.14 -11.59
C TYR A 102 3.73 7.82 -11.89
N GLU A 103 4.95 7.64 -11.35
CA GLU A 103 5.68 6.36 -11.43
C GLU A 103 5.18 5.36 -10.39
N ALA A 104 4.72 5.85 -9.24
CA ALA A 104 4.25 5.02 -8.13
C ALA A 104 3.22 5.75 -7.25
N ILE A 105 2.29 4.98 -6.69
CA ILE A 105 1.20 5.46 -5.83
C ILE A 105 1.21 4.68 -4.51
N LEU A 106 1.37 5.39 -3.38
CA LEU A 106 1.18 4.85 -2.03
C LEU A 106 -0.29 5.08 -1.62
N VAL A 107 -1.03 4.01 -1.43
CA VAL A 107 -2.44 4.03 -0.99
C VAL A 107 -2.48 3.75 0.50
N MET A 108 -2.69 4.77 1.34
CA MET A 108 -2.47 4.67 2.77
C MET A 108 -3.73 5.03 3.58
N ASP A 109 -3.99 4.31 4.68
CA ASP A 109 -5.02 4.68 5.65
C ASP A 109 -4.63 5.99 6.33
N ASP A 110 -5.62 6.84 6.59
CA ASP A 110 -5.45 8.22 7.05
C ASP A 110 -4.93 8.36 8.50
N ASP A 111 -4.95 7.27 9.25
CA ASP A 111 -4.51 7.20 10.65
C ASP A 111 -3.05 6.74 10.83
N ILE A 112 -2.38 6.29 9.79
CA ILE A 112 -1.00 5.79 9.87
C ILE A 112 -0.02 6.88 10.34
N LEU A 113 0.84 6.50 11.28
CA LEU A 113 1.92 7.38 11.78
C LEU A 113 3.21 7.06 11.04
N ILE A 114 3.62 7.95 10.16
CA ILE A 114 4.84 7.85 9.37
C ILE A 114 5.35 9.26 9.01
N SER A 115 6.66 9.43 8.91
CA SER A 115 7.25 10.72 8.50
C SER A 115 7.47 10.82 6.99
N PRO A 116 7.52 12.05 6.41
CA PRO A 116 7.80 12.24 4.98
C PRO A 116 9.11 11.59 4.53
N ALA A 117 10.16 11.67 5.33
CA ALA A 117 11.45 11.05 5.02
C ALA A 117 11.34 9.52 4.87
N LYS A 118 10.49 8.87 5.68
CA LYS A 118 10.21 7.45 5.58
C LYS A 118 9.39 7.12 4.32
N ILE A 119 8.39 7.92 3.99
CA ILE A 119 7.61 7.80 2.74
C ILE A 119 8.54 7.97 1.53
N ASN A 120 9.36 8.99 1.51
CA ASN A 120 10.37 9.22 0.44
C ASN A 120 11.28 8.00 0.25
N ARG A 121 11.67 7.36 1.35
CA ARG A 121 12.51 6.15 1.32
C ARG A 121 11.80 4.96 0.71
N LEU A 122 10.49 4.78 0.96
CA LEU A 122 9.70 3.72 0.32
C LEU A 122 9.73 3.84 -1.21
N PHE A 123 9.50 5.03 -1.74
CA PHE A 123 9.57 5.28 -3.19
C PHE A 123 10.95 5.01 -3.77
N LYS A 124 12.03 5.41 -3.06
CA LYS A 124 13.41 5.12 -3.47
C LYS A 124 13.70 3.62 -3.51
N ILE A 125 13.25 2.87 -2.48
CA ILE A 125 13.42 1.41 -2.41
C ILE A 125 12.63 0.74 -3.51
N ARG A 126 11.37 1.13 -3.75
CA ARG A 126 10.56 0.62 -4.87
C ARG A 126 11.32 0.70 -6.19
N LYS A 127 11.88 1.87 -6.49
CA LYS A 127 12.63 2.10 -7.74
C LYS A 127 13.90 1.28 -7.80
N LYS A 128 14.68 1.25 -6.71
CA LYS A 128 15.98 0.53 -6.65
C LYS A 128 15.83 -0.96 -6.88
N TYR A 129 14.79 -1.59 -6.34
CA TYR A 129 14.56 -3.04 -6.40
C TYR A 129 13.50 -3.44 -7.44
N ASP A 130 13.05 -2.50 -8.28
CA ASP A 130 11.99 -2.70 -9.30
C ASP A 130 10.76 -3.44 -8.76
N LEU A 131 10.30 -3.08 -7.57
CA LEU A 131 9.16 -3.72 -6.93
C LEU A 131 7.85 -3.29 -7.58
N TRP A 132 6.94 -4.25 -7.72
CA TRP A 132 5.57 -4.01 -8.21
C TRP A 132 4.67 -3.46 -7.12
N ILE A 133 4.77 -4.07 -5.93
CA ILE A 133 4.04 -3.63 -4.76
C ILE A 133 4.89 -3.85 -3.50
N LEU A 134 4.77 -2.94 -2.55
CA LEU A 134 5.44 -3.04 -1.26
C LEU A 134 4.64 -2.33 -0.17
N GLN A 135 5.01 -2.57 1.07
CA GLN A 135 4.55 -1.80 2.22
C GLN A 135 5.69 -1.54 3.21
N PRO A 136 5.59 -0.51 4.08
CA PRO A 136 6.45 -0.42 5.26
C PRO A 136 6.13 -1.55 6.25
N ALA A 137 7.11 -1.95 7.04
CA ALA A 137 6.84 -2.86 8.16
C ALA A 137 6.14 -2.13 9.31
N PHE A 138 5.27 -2.83 10.04
CA PHE A 138 4.61 -2.26 11.21
C PHE A 138 5.48 -2.37 12.47
N ASP A 139 5.55 -1.26 13.20
CA ASP A 139 6.15 -1.20 14.54
C ASP A 139 5.24 -1.92 15.55
N PRO A 140 5.80 -2.76 16.44
CA PRO A 140 5.04 -3.47 17.46
C PRO A 140 4.34 -2.57 18.50
N LYS A 141 4.63 -1.27 18.51
CA LYS A 141 3.90 -0.29 19.32
C LYS A 141 2.48 -0.03 18.83
N GLY A 142 2.13 -0.46 17.60
CA GLY A 142 0.81 -0.33 17.02
C GLY A 142 0.13 -1.67 16.78
N LYS A 143 -0.99 -1.64 16.07
CA LYS A 143 -1.76 -2.81 15.66
C LYS A 143 -1.03 -3.57 14.55
N ILE A 144 -0.93 -4.87 14.72
CA ILE A 144 -0.39 -5.80 13.71
C ILE A 144 -1.47 -6.84 13.43
N SER A 145 -2.15 -6.70 12.29
CA SER A 145 -3.22 -7.61 11.86
C SER A 145 -2.64 -8.92 11.30
N HIS A 146 -1.49 -8.82 10.65
CA HIS A 146 -0.81 -9.95 10.02
C HIS A 146 0.64 -10.06 10.54
N ARG A 147 1.00 -11.19 11.13
CA ARG A 147 2.32 -11.39 11.75
C ARG A 147 3.49 -11.13 10.78
N ILE A 148 3.30 -11.44 9.50
CA ILE A 148 4.32 -11.24 8.46
C ILE A 148 4.69 -9.75 8.29
N THR A 149 3.78 -8.81 8.58
CA THR A 149 4.01 -7.37 8.40
C THR A 149 4.80 -6.72 9.53
N ARG A 150 5.04 -7.46 10.64
CA ARG A 150 5.85 -6.99 11.77
C ARG A 150 7.29 -6.76 11.35
N VAL A 151 7.90 -5.65 11.79
CA VAL A 151 9.28 -5.30 11.51
C VAL A 151 10.27 -6.38 12.00
N LYS A 152 11.26 -6.68 11.16
CA LYS A 152 12.44 -7.48 11.52
C LYS A 152 13.67 -6.58 11.65
N PRO A 153 14.43 -6.64 12.76
CA PRO A 153 15.45 -5.62 13.09
C PRO A 153 16.67 -5.63 12.16
N TYR A 154 17.07 -6.79 11.64
CA TYR A 154 18.31 -6.96 10.86
C TYR A 154 18.10 -6.96 9.34
N THR A 155 16.88 -6.92 8.89
CA THR A 155 16.53 -6.92 7.47
C THR A 155 16.25 -5.50 6.97
N MET A 156 16.60 -5.23 5.72
CA MET A 156 16.23 -4.01 5.01
C MET A 156 14.87 -4.19 4.33
N LEU A 157 14.69 -5.30 3.62
CA LEU A 157 13.43 -5.71 3.01
C LEU A 157 13.34 -7.24 2.99
N ARG A 158 12.12 -7.73 2.92
CA ARG A 158 11.78 -9.15 2.73
C ARG A 158 10.90 -9.31 1.51
N TYR A 159 11.26 -10.20 0.61
CA TYR A 159 10.40 -10.61 -0.50
C TYR A 159 9.33 -11.57 0.03
N THR A 160 8.07 -11.29 -0.27
CA THR A 160 6.92 -12.02 0.27
C THR A 160 5.86 -12.22 -0.81
N ASN A 161 4.86 -13.04 -0.53
CA ASN A 161 3.64 -13.11 -1.33
C ASN A 161 2.52 -12.23 -0.78
N PHE A 162 2.78 -11.39 0.23
CA PHE A 162 1.75 -10.64 0.92
C PHE A 162 2.13 -9.19 1.21
N VAL A 163 1.18 -8.29 0.93
CA VAL A 163 1.16 -6.88 1.30
C VAL A 163 -0.26 -6.54 1.76
N GLU A 164 -0.38 -5.94 2.94
CA GLU A 164 -1.67 -5.62 3.57
C GLU A 164 -2.33 -4.39 2.92
N VAL A 165 -3.66 -4.38 2.89
CA VAL A 165 -4.49 -3.30 2.34
C VAL A 165 -4.27 -1.94 3.02
N THR A 166 -3.71 -1.89 4.21
CA THR A 166 -3.55 -0.71 5.07
C THR A 166 -2.67 0.38 4.44
N CYS A 167 -1.51 0.02 3.87
CA CYS A 167 -0.58 1.00 3.27
C CYS A 167 0.25 0.42 2.10
N PRO A 168 -0.39 -0.15 1.07
CA PRO A 168 0.31 -0.66 -0.10
C PRO A 168 0.83 0.47 -1.00
N LEU A 169 2.09 0.36 -1.44
CA LEU A 169 2.69 1.20 -2.47
C LEU A 169 2.77 0.40 -3.76
N PHE A 170 2.09 0.87 -4.80
CA PHE A 170 2.04 0.25 -6.12
C PHE A 170 2.96 0.97 -7.11
N ARG A 171 3.60 0.23 -8.02
CA ARG A 171 4.01 0.76 -9.30
C ARG A 171 2.75 1.12 -10.09
N GLN A 172 2.77 2.23 -10.83
CA GLN A 172 1.57 2.79 -11.44
C GLN A 172 0.84 1.79 -12.36
N ASP A 173 1.56 1.10 -13.23
CA ASP A 173 0.98 0.11 -14.16
C ASP A 173 0.34 -1.09 -13.43
N LYS A 174 0.80 -1.39 -12.21
CA LYS A 174 0.25 -2.45 -11.37
C LYS A 174 -1.03 -2.01 -10.67
N LEU A 175 -1.08 -0.77 -10.21
CA LEU A 175 -2.34 -0.19 -9.71
C LEU A 175 -3.38 -0.12 -10.83
N GLU A 176 -3.00 0.36 -12.03
CA GLU A 176 -3.88 0.42 -13.19
C GLU A 176 -4.47 -0.95 -13.51
N ARG A 177 -3.62 -2.01 -13.54
CA ARG A 177 -4.07 -3.38 -13.79
C ARG A 177 -5.14 -3.81 -12.79
N PHE A 178 -4.96 -3.49 -11.50
CA PHE A 178 -5.93 -3.82 -10.47
C PHE A 178 -7.21 -2.99 -10.60
N MET A 179 -7.11 -1.67 -10.81
CA MET A 179 -8.27 -0.77 -10.93
C MET A 179 -9.20 -1.12 -12.11
N ARG A 180 -8.68 -1.76 -13.14
CA ARG A 180 -9.51 -2.21 -14.30
C ARG A 180 -10.51 -3.31 -13.93
N ILE A 181 -10.21 -4.10 -12.89
CA ILE A 181 -11.06 -5.26 -12.52
C ILE A 181 -11.65 -5.13 -11.11
N TYR A 182 -11.17 -4.16 -10.33
CA TYR A 182 -11.66 -3.95 -8.97
C TYR A 182 -13.15 -3.56 -8.98
N ASN A 183 -13.93 -4.22 -8.11
CA ASN A 183 -15.33 -3.90 -7.91
C ASN A 183 -15.50 -3.11 -6.60
N PRO A 184 -15.96 -1.85 -6.64
CA PRO A 184 -16.05 -0.97 -5.47
C PRO A 184 -17.09 -1.40 -4.42
N VAL A 185 -17.87 -2.42 -4.68
CA VAL A 185 -18.73 -3.05 -3.67
C VAL A 185 -17.90 -3.68 -2.53
N LEU A 186 -16.63 -4.07 -2.80
CA LEU A 186 -15.72 -4.59 -1.77
C LEU A 186 -14.98 -3.44 -1.07
N VAL A 187 -15.40 -3.08 0.14
CA VAL A 187 -14.88 -1.89 0.84
C VAL A 187 -13.66 -2.15 1.72
N GLY A 188 -13.29 -3.41 2.00
CA GLY A 188 -12.19 -3.66 2.96
C GLY A 188 -11.59 -5.04 2.85
N TRP A 189 -12.00 -5.97 3.72
CA TRP A 189 -11.42 -7.31 3.78
C TRP A 189 -11.45 -8.03 2.45
N GLY A 190 -10.31 -8.63 2.07
CA GLY A 190 -10.12 -9.36 0.82
C GLY A 190 -9.54 -8.53 -0.32
N VAL A 191 -9.50 -7.20 -0.21
CA VAL A 191 -8.92 -6.32 -1.24
C VAL A 191 -7.44 -6.64 -1.44
N ASP A 192 -6.69 -6.90 -0.36
CA ASP A 192 -5.29 -7.30 -0.40
C ASP A 192 -5.08 -8.62 -1.14
N TRP A 193 -5.84 -9.64 -0.81
CA TRP A 193 -5.79 -10.91 -1.53
C TRP A 193 -6.12 -10.75 -3.02
N TRP A 194 -7.07 -9.87 -3.35
CA TRP A 194 -7.48 -9.64 -4.73
C TRP A 194 -6.41 -8.93 -5.54
N PHE A 195 -5.83 -7.82 -5.05
CA PHE A 195 -4.78 -7.16 -5.82
C PHE A 195 -3.51 -8.03 -5.93
N LEU A 196 -3.19 -8.84 -4.92
CA LEU A 196 -2.08 -9.78 -4.98
C LEU A 196 -2.30 -10.89 -6.00
N ASP A 197 -3.52 -11.41 -6.11
CA ASP A 197 -3.90 -12.39 -7.13
C ASP A 197 -3.73 -11.81 -8.55
N VAL A 198 -4.28 -10.61 -8.75
CA VAL A 198 -4.16 -9.89 -10.04
C VAL A 198 -2.72 -9.60 -10.41
N LEU A 199 -1.88 -9.27 -9.42
CA LEU A 199 -0.46 -8.97 -9.64
C LEU A 199 0.41 -10.22 -9.70
N ARG A 200 -0.19 -11.42 -9.55
CA ARG A 200 0.54 -12.68 -9.55
C ARG A 200 1.55 -12.75 -8.39
N ASN A 201 1.04 -12.99 -7.20
CA ASN A 201 1.81 -13.07 -5.96
C ASN A 201 2.84 -14.22 -5.92
N ASP A 202 2.90 -15.04 -6.96
CA ASP A 202 3.95 -16.02 -7.21
C ASP A 202 5.28 -15.41 -7.70
N MET A 203 5.29 -14.13 -8.05
CA MET A 203 6.50 -13.39 -8.43
C MET A 203 7.35 -13.06 -7.19
N LYS A 204 8.29 -13.96 -6.89
CA LYS A 204 9.05 -13.98 -5.63
C LYS A 204 9.94 -12.74 -5.36
N ASP A 205 10.28 -11.96 -6.38
CA ASP A 205 11.16 -10.79 -6.31
C ASP A 205 10.46 -9.44 -6.55
N LYS A 206 9.11 -9.41 -6.66
CA LYS A 206 8.36 -8.20 -7.04
C LYS A 206 7.46 -7.66 -5.93
N ILE A 207 7.27 -8.43 -4.87
CA ILE A 207 6.42 -8.08 -3.73
C ILE A 207 7.26 -8.07 -2.46
N ALA A 208 7.22 -6.99 -1.66
CA ALA A 208 8.10 -6.89 -0.50
C ALA A 208 7.50 -6.14 0.69
N ILE A 209 7.95 -6.50 1.89
CA ILE A 209 7.78 -5.73 3.12
C ILE A 209 9.12 -5.05 3.45
N ILE A 210 9.09 -3.74 3.70
CA ILE A 210 10.29 -2.92 3.88
C ILE A 210 10.55 -2.70 5.36
N ASP A 211 11.43 -3.50 5.95
CA ASP A 211 11.81 -3.41 7.37
C ASP A 211 12.68 -2.17 7.69
N TRP A 212 13.33 -1.59 6.68
CA TRP A 212 14.09 -0.34 6.85
C TRP A 212 13.20 0.88 7.02
N VAL A 213 11.93 0.74 6.71
CA VAL A 213 10.92 1.77 6.91
C VAL A 213 9.79 1.21 7.77
N THR A 214 9.65 1.76 8.97
CA THR A 214 8.57 1.37 9.89
C THR A 214 7.52 2.46 9.97
N CYS A 215 6.27 2.05 10.06
CA CYS A 215 5.16 2.91 10.42
C CYS A 215 4.40 2.33 11.62
N ILE A 216 3.55 3.13 12.26
CA ILE A 216 2.66 2.68 13.32
C ILE A 216 1.23 2.74 12.81
N ASN A 217 0.54 1.61 12.82
CA ASN A 217 -0.90 1.54 12.67
C ASN A 217 -1.50 1.70 14.09
N PRO A 218 -2.20 2.80 14.40
CA PRO A 218 -2.69 3.03 15.76
C PRO A 218 -3.60 1.92 16.26
N LEU A 219 -3.55 1.65 17.57
CA LEU A 219 -4.44 0.67 18.21
C LEU A 219 -5.90 1.15 18.12
N ASP A 220 -6.84 0.23 17.93
CA ASP A 220 -8.26 0.56 17.82
C ASP A 220 -8.79 1.25 19.09
N SER A 221 -8.23 0.94 20.27
CA SER A 221 -8.55 1.60 21.54
C SER A 221 -8.18 3.09 21.61
N THR A 222 -7.32 3.56 20.70
CA THR A 222 -6.91 4.97 20.63
C THR A 222 -7.73 5.77 19.60
N LYS A 223 -8.71 5.14 18.96
CA LYS A 223 -9.54 5.76 17.92
C LYS A 223 -10.91 6.14 18.50
N ASP A 224 -11.30 7.38 18.29
CA ASP A 224 -12.62 7.86 18.68
C ASP A 224 -13.71 7.31 17.76
N GLY A 225 -14.71 6.65 18.35
CA GLY A 225 -15.94 6.24 17.69
C GLY A 225 -15.84 5.01 16.79
N LYS A 226 -16.93 4.74 16.05
CA LYS A 226 -17.01 3.63 15.10
C LYS A 226 -16.21 3.95 13.84
N ARG A 227 -15.48 2.95 13.34
CA ARG A 227 -14.77 3.05 12.06
C ARG A 227 -15.77 3.31 10.93
N GLU A 228 -15.43 4.17 9.96
CA GLU A 228 -16.31 4.46 8.82
C GLU A 228 -16.67 3.19 8.04
N ILE A 229 -15.73 2.28 7.88
CA ILE A 229 -15.98 0.99 7.22
C ILE A 229 -17.10 0.17 7.88
N ASP A 230 -17.28 0.28 9.21
CA ASP A 230 -18.34 -0.44 9.96
C ASP A 230 -19.71 0.26 9.83
N ARG A 231 -19.70 1.53 9.40
CA ARG A 231 -20.93 2.27 9.04
C ARG A 231 -21.37 1.95 7.61
N LEU A 232 -20.42 1.69 6.72
CA LEU A 232 -20.69 1.36 5.30
C LEU A 232 -21.22 -0.08 5.17
N GLN A 233 -20.58 -1.03 5.85
CA GLN A 233 -20.94 -2.45 5.80
C GLN A 233 -20.61 -3.14 7.12
N THR A 234 -21.49 -4.02 7.56
CA THR A 234 -21.20 -4.90 8.70
C THR A 234 -20.08 -5.89 8.37
N PRO A 235 -19.37 -6.46 9.37
CA PRO A 235 -18.38 -7.51 9.14
C PRO A 235 -18.90 -8.69 8.31
N ASN A 236 -20.16 -9.13 8.56
CA ASN A 236 -20.78 -10.22 7.81
C ASN A 236 -21.04 -9.84 6.35
N GLN A 237 -21.52 -8.64 6.07
CA GLN A 237 -21.71 -8.15 4.71
C GLN A 237 -20.38 -8.10 3.93
N ARG A 238 -19.28 -7.62 4.55
CA ARG A 238 -17.95 -7.63 3.95
C ARG A 238 -17.47 -9.05 3.64
N LEU A 239 -17.67 -9.99 4.58
CA LEU A 239 -17.29 -11.38 4.38
C LEU A 239 -18.06 -12.02 3.22
N GLU A 240 -19.36 -11.83 3.16
CA GLU A 240 -20.18 -12.38 2.07
C GLU A 240 -19.85 -11.75 0.72
N THR A 241 -19.58 -10.44 0.69
CA THR A 241 -19.11 -9.75 -0.52
C THR A 241 -17.78 -10.33 -0.99
N TRP A 242 -16.82 -10.53 -0.07
CA TRP A 242 -15.54 -11.15 -0.38
C TRP A 242 -15.69 -12.57 -0.94
N LYS A 243 -16.50 -13.42 -0.30
CA LYS A 243 -16.78 -14.78 -0.80
C LYS A 243 -17.34 -14.81 -2.21
N LYS A 244 -18.23 -13.86 -2.55
CA LYS A 244 -18.79 -13.74 -3.92
C LYS A 244 -17.71 -13.35 -4.92
N ILE A 245 -16.91 -12.35 -4.60
CA ILE A 245 -15.80 -11.87 -5.46
C ILE A 245 -14.76 -12.97 -5.62
N LYS A 246 -14.34 -13.63 -4.53
CA LYS A 246 -13.39 -14.73 -4.53
C LYS A 246 -13.80 -15.85 -5.50
N ARG A 247 -15.09 -16.24 -5.46
CA ARG A 247 -15.65 -17.25 -6.38
C ARG A 247 -15.70 -16.76 -7.83
N MET A 248 -16.17 -15.53 -8.04
CA MET A 248 -16.33 -14.94 -9.38
C MET A 248 -14.99 -14.82 -10.12
N HIS A 249 -13.91 -14.47 -9.42
CA HIS A 249 -12.58 -14.27 -9.98
C HIS A 249 -11.63 -15.45 -9.76
N CYS A 250 -12.11 -16.58 -9.22
CA CYS A 250 -11.32 -17.78 -8.93
C CYS A 250 -10.06 -17.52 -8.09
N ILE A 251 -10.16 -16.62 -7.09
CA ILE A 251 -9.02 -16.21 -6.26
C ILE A 251 -8.67 -17.32 -5.27
N GLN A 252 -7.43 -17.83 -5.30
CA GLN A 252 -6.97 -18.97 -4.47
C GLN A 252 -5.75 -18.63 -3.60
N ASN A 253 -5.17 -17.46 -3.75
CA ASN A 253 -3.92 -17.11 -3.06
C ASN A 253 -4.05 -17.00 -1.53
N GLU A 254 -5.24 -16.70 -1.00
CA GLU A 254 -5.52 -16.71 0.44
C GLU A 254 -5.28 -18.09 1.08
N GLU A 255 -5.58 -19.16 0.36
CA GLU A 255 -5.41 -20.55 0.82
C GLU A 255 -3.94 -20.96 0.93
N LYS A 256 -3.05 -20.33 0.17
CA LYS A 256 -1.60 -20.59 0.23
C LYS A 256 -0.93 -20.00 1.47
N GLY A 257 -1.67 -19.15 2.23
CA GLY A 257 -1.13 -18.44 3.38
C GLY A 257 -0.07 -17.39 3.03
N GLN A 258 0.50 -16.80 4.07
CA GLN A 258 1.50 -15.73 3.94
C GLN A 258 2.91 -16.32 4.05
N MET A 259 3.75 -16.06 3.03
CA MET A 259 5.09 -16.64 2.92
C MET A 259 6.14 -15.54 2.70
N GLU A 260 7.31 -15.76 3.27
CA GLU A 260 8.53 -15.01 3.02
C GLU A 260 9.48 -15.87 2.19
N TYR A 261 10.01 -15.34 1.10
CA TYR A 261 10.85 -16.07 0.16
C TYR A 261 12.34 -15.83 0.40
N ALA A 262 12.71 -14.55 0.57
CA ALA A 262 14.09 -14.12 0.74
C ALA A 262 14.12 -12.75 1.44
N PHE A 263 15.30 -12.31 1.86
CA PHE A 263 15.48 -10.98 2.44
C PHE A 263 16.78 -10.33 2.00
N VAL A 264 16.82 -9.02 2.08
CA VAL A 264 18.04 -8.21 1.94
C VAL A 264 18.42 -7.71 3.33
N PRO A 265 19.63 -7.98 3.84
CA PRO A 265 20.07 -7.50 5.14
C PRO A 265 20.26 -5.98 5.15
N LYS A 266 20.16 -5.38 6.33
CA LYS A 266 20.60 -3.98 6.51
C LYS A 266 22.11 -3.87 6.30
N PRO A 267 22.59 -2.81 5.65
CA PRO A 267 24.03 -2.57 5.56
C PRO A 267 24.63 -2.47 6.97
N LEU A 268 25.71 -3.19 7.20
CA LEU A 268 26.44 -3.11 8.47
C LEU A 268 26.92 -1.67 8.68
N PRO A 269 26.74 -1.09 9.87
CA PRO A 269 27.33 0.20 10.16
C PRO A 269 28.84 0.17 9.96
N LEU A 270 29.42 1.17 9.32
CA LEU A 270 30.89 1.30 9.12
C LEU A 270 31.70 1.12 10.42
N ILE A 271 31.14 1.51 11.57
CA ILE A 271 31.71 1.28 12.90
C ILE A 271 31.87 -0.21 13.22
N PHE A 272 30.92 -1.06 12.76
CA PHE A 272 30.99 -2.51 12.97
C PHE A 272 32.05 -3.13 12.06
N VAL A 273 32.16 -2.64 10.82
CA VAL A 273 33.20 -3.04 9.86
C VAL A 273 34.59 -2.66 10.37
N SER A 274 34.76 -1.46 10.93
CA SER A 274 36.04 -1.03 11.51
C SER A 274 36.45 -1.86 12.76
N LYS A 275 35.50 -2.23 13.60
CA LYS A 275 35.74 -3.15 14.74
C LYS A 275 36.12 -4.55 14.26
N ILE A 276 35.49 -5.07 13.21
CA ILE A 276 35.85 -6.36 12.59
C ILE A 276 37.25 -6.30 11.98
N LEU A 277 37.61 -5.22 11.35
CA LEU A 277 38.95 -5.00 10.75
C LEU A 277 40.06 -4.98 11.80
N ASN A 278 39.75 -4.61 13.04
CA ASN A 278 40.68 -4.59 14.17
C ASN A 278 40.76 -5.91 14.96
N LEU A 279 39.95 -6.93 14.58
CA LEU A 279 40.02 -8.27 15.19
C LEU A 279 41.20 -9.07 14.62
N GLY A 280 41.76 -9.97 15.47
CA GLY A 280 42.83 -10.86 15.03
C GLY A 280 42.47 -11.68 13.79
N GLN A 281 43.50 -12.08 13.01
CA GLN A 281 43.32 -12.73 11.71
C GLN A 281 42.43 -13.97 11.72
N SER A 282 42.46 -14.75 12.81
CA SER A 282 41.63 -15.97 12.96
C SER A 282 40.12 -15.64 13.03
N LEU A 283 39.76 -14.56 13.76
CA LEU A 283 38.37 -14.15 13.92
C LEU A 283 37.84 -13.48 12.64
N LYS A 284 38.70 -12.77 11.91
CA LYS A 284 38.38 -12.26 10.57
C LYS A 284 37.99 -13.38 9.60
N ARG A 285 38.74 -14.49 9.59
CA ARG A 285 38.44 -15.66 8.72
C ARG A 285 37.11 -16.29 9.04
N ILE A 286 36.75 -16.42 10.32
CA ILE A 286 35.45 -16.98 10.74
C ILE A 286 34.30 -16.08 10.30
N ILE A 287 34.43 -14.80 10.49
CA ILE A 287 33.41 -13.80 10.12
C ILE A 287 33.26 -13.74 8.61
N LEU A 288 34.33 -13.76 7.83
CA LEU A 288 34.28 -13.78 6.36
C LEU A 288 33.63 -15.05 5.82
N LYS A 289 33.93 -16.23 6.38
CA LYS A 289 33.24 -17.49 6.03
C LYS A 289 31.76 -17.46 6.33
N LEU A 290 31.33 -16.85 7.45
CA LEU A 290 29.91 -16.64 7.76
C LEU A 290 29.24 -15.72 6.73
N PHE A 291 29.90 -14.66 6.28
CA PHE A 291 29.38 -13.75 5.26
C PHE A 291 29.30 -14.44 3.88
N GLU A 292 30.28 -15.25 3.51
CA GLU A 292 30.26 -16.03 2.27
C GLU A 292 29.15 -17.08 2.28
N SER A 293 28.93 -17.77 3.38
CA SER A 293 27.82 -18.71 3.57
C SER A 293 26.46 -18.00 3.46
N ILE A 294 26.31 -16.83 4.08
CA ILE A 294 25.09 -16.00 3.98
C ILE A 294 24.88 -15.52 2.53
N ARG A 295 25.96 -15.12 1.85
CA ARG A 295 25.91 -14.69 0.44
C ARG A 295 25.56 -15.83 -0.52
N PHE A 296 26.05 -17.03 -0.23
CA PHE A 296 25.72 -18.23 -1.00
C PHE A 296 24.24 -18.59 -0.88
N TYR A 297 23.66 -18.54 0.34
CA TYR A 297 22.23 -18.73 0.59
C TYR A 297 21.33 -17.62 0.03
N LEU A 298 21.88 -16.47 -0.29
CA LEU A 298 21.15 -15.35 -0.89
C LEU A 298 21.16 -15.35 -2.42
N ASN A 299 22.08 -16.12 -3.02
CA ASN A 299 22.24 -16.20 -4.49
C ASN A 299 21.80 -17.56 -5.07
N SER A 300 21.43 -18.53 -4.23
CA SER A 300 20.79 -19.80 -4.58
C SER A 300 19.27 -19.76 -4.37
#